data_25e46bed008ed7d7e77c7d2a50e42166
#
_entry.id   25e46bed008ed7d7e77c7d2a50e42166
#
_cell.length_a   1.000
_cell.length_b   1.000
_cell.length_c   1.000
_cell.angle_alpha   90.00
_cell.angle_beta   90.00
_cell.angle_gamma   90.00
#
_symmetry.space_group_name_H-M   'P 1'
#
loop_
_entity.id
_entity.type
_entity.pdbx_description
1 polymer ?
#
loop_
_entity_poly.entity_id
_entity_poly.type
_entity_poly.pdbx_seq_one_letter_code
_entity_poly.pdbx_strand_id
1 'polypeptide(L)'
;MIKLAPFSPSDFDAFISWIDNEELLVTIAGRLLSYPLTNEQLQNYLELENSYSFTIVDTAQNIKIGHAEIILSGEETFKIDKLIVGNKSNRGKGIGQEVINELLGYSFSKLNAKTVELNVFDWNISGIRCYEKCGFVMTPDKQTSFQVDDKNWTALNMTISKHDWMNRKAADKSEVLHQLRAMNKASS
;
A
#
# COMPACT_ATOMS: atom_id res chain seq x y z
N MET A 1 10.38 -8.26 -8.59
CA MET A 1 10.55 -8.34 -7.09
C MET A 1 10.57 -6.92 -6.56
N ILE A 2 9.80 -6.66 -5.52
CA ILE A 2 9.63 -5.34 -4.92
C ILE A 2 10.44 -5.23 -3.63
N LYS A 3 10.99 -4.03 -3.37
CA LYS A 3 11.67 -3.69 -2.11
C LYS A 3 11.14 -2.35 -1.60
N LEU A 4 10.92 -2.27 -0.29
CA LEU A 4 10.65 -1.02 0.42
C LEU A 4 12.00 -0.41 0.86
N ALA A 5 12.32 0.77 0.36
CA ALA A 5 13.47 1.57 0.78
C ALA A 5 12.97 2.77 1.60
N PRO A 6 13.66 3.22 2.65
CA PRO A 6 13.28 4.44 3.36
C PRO A 6 13.15 5.62 2.39
N PHE A 7 12.04 6.35 2.47
CA PHE A 7 11.82 7.55 1.69
C PHE A 7 12.75 8.67 2.19
N SER A 8 13.36 9.41 1.27
CA SER A 8 14.37 10.41 1.58
C SER A 8 14.27 11.62 0.61
N PRO A 9 14.96 12.74 0.87
CA PRO A 9 14.96 13.88 -0.04
C PRO A 9 15.40 13.54 -1.48
N SER A 10 16.20 12.49 -1.68
CA SER A 10 16.58 12.01 -3.02
C SER A 10 15.43 11.38 -3.82
N ASP A 11 14.28 11.19 -3.19
CA ASP A 11 13.08 10.57 -3.79
C ASP A 11 12.00 11.61 -4.16
N PHE A 12 12.18 12.87 -3.72
CA PHE A 12 11.16 13.91 -3.86
C PHE A 12 10.77 14.17 -5.31
N ASP A 13 11.74 14.34 -6.20
CA ASP A 13 11.49 14.59 -7.63
C ASP A 13 10.70 13.45 -8.26
N ALA A 14 11.02 12.20 -7.90
CA ALA A 14 10.29 11.04 -8.38
C ALA A 14 8.83 11.06 -7.88
N PHE A 15 8.62 11.31 -6.58
CA PHE A 15 7.28 11.38 -6.01
C PHE A 15 6.45 12.51 -6.62
N ILE A 16 7.02 13.71 -6.74
CA ILE A 16 6.37 14.86 -7.38
C ILE A 16 5.97 14.52 -8.82
N SER A 17 6.84 13.85 -9.58
CA SER A 17 6.58 13.49 -10.96
C SER A 17 5.43 12.51 -11.16
N TRP A 18 5.01 11.77 -10.12
CA TRP A 18 3.87 10.85 -10.17
C TRP A 18 2.53 11.54 -9.89
N ILE A 19 2.55 12.77 -9.40
CA ILE A 19 1.35 13.53 -9.03
C ILE A 19 0.97 14.48 -10.17
N ASP A 20 0.10 14.04 -11.05
CA ASP A 20 -0.30 14.77 -12.25
C ASP A 20 -1.27 15.93 -11.98
N ASN A 21 -2.03 15.87 -10.87
CA ASN A 21 -3.10 16.82 -10.57
C ASN A 21 -3.54 16.75 -9.10
N GLU A 22 -4.34 17.74 -8.69
CA GLU A 22 -4.85 17.87 -7.33
C GLU A 22 -5.76 16.69 -6.91
N GLU A 23 -6.64 16.22 -7.80
CA GLU A 23 -7.55 15.09 -7.51
C GLU A 23 -6.75 13.83 -7.13
N LEU A 24 -5.66 13.54 -7.85
CA LEU A 24 -4.76 12.44 -7.53
C LEU A 24 -4.08 12.64 -6.17
N LEU A 25 -3.59 13.85 -5.89
CA LEU A 25 -2.95 14.14 -4.61
C LEU A 25 -3.93 13.96 -3.44
N VAL A 26 -5.15 14.49 -3.56
CA VAL A 26 -6.22 14.31 -2.55
C VAL A 26 -6.57 12.83 -2.38
N THR A 27 -6.62 12.07 -3.48
CA THR A 27 -6.89 10.62 -3.43
C THR A 27 -5.84 9.87 -2.60
N ILE A 28 -4.57 10.28 -2.68
CA ILE A 28 -3.43 9.59 -2.06
C ILE A 28 -3.15 10.10 -0.64
N ALA A 29 -3.13 11.43 -0.46
CA ALA A 29 -2.65 12.08 0.76
C ALA A 29 -3.73 12.84 1.52
N GLY A 30 -4.98 12.82 1.05
CA GLY A 30 -6.05 13.63 1.62
C GLY A 30 -5.71 15.12 1.51
N ARG A 31 -5.90 15.86 2.61
CA ARG A 31 -5.60 17.31 2.69
C ARG A 31 -4.28 17.62 3.40
N LEU A 32 -3.46 16.61 3.68
CA LEU A 32 -2.16 16.81 4.32
C LEU A 32 -1.17 17.54 3.41
N LEU A 33 -1.23 17.25 2.12
CA LEU A 33 -0.40 17.86 1.08
C LEU A 33 -1.29 18.65 0.12
N SER A 34 -0.76 19.73 -0.46
CA SER A 34 -1.48 20.60 -1.41
C SER A 34 -0.81 20.57 -2.78
N TYR A 35 -1.64 20.71 -3.82
CA TYR A 35 -1.14 20.80 -5.19
C TYR A 35 -0.86 22.27 -5.58
N PRO A 36 0.23 22.58 -6.29
CA PRO A 36 1.30 21.67 -6.70
C PRO A 36 2.16 21.18 -5.51
N LEU A 37 2.56 19.91 -5.56
CA LEU A 37 3.42 19.33 -4.53
C LEU A 37 4.84 19.89 -4.63
N THR A 38 5.44 20.28 -3.49
CA THR A 38 6.76 20.90 -3.42
C THR A 38 7.73 20.13 -2.53
N ASN A 39 9.03 20.35 -2.72
CA ASN A 39 10.07 19.78 -1.86
C ASN A 39 9.91 20.20 -0.40
N GLU A 40 9.48 21.43 -0.15
CA GLU A 40 9.24 21.94 1.21
C GLU A 40 8.11 21.18 1.91
N GLN A 41 7.01 20.93 1.21
CA GLN A 41 5.93 20.10 1.74
C GLN A 41 6.39 18.67 2.07
N LEU A 42 7.23 18.07 1.21
CA LEU A 42 7.79 16.74 1.42
C LEU A 42 8.83 16.71 2.54
N GLN A 43 9.57 17.78 2.75
CA GLN A 43 10.48 17.90 3.88
C GLN A 43 9.70 17.90 5.20
N ASN A 44 8.65 18.71 5.31
CA ASN A 44 7.76 18.74 6.48
C ASN A 44 7.04 17.40 6.69
N TYR A 45 6.67 16.72 5.59
CA TYR A 45 6.07 15.39 5.64
C TYR A 45 7.02 14.34 6.24
N LEU A 46 8.32 14.40 5.95
CA LEU A 46 9.32 13.49 6.52
C LEU A 46 9.53 13.67 8.04
N GLU A 47 9.16 14.82 8.58
CA GLU A 47 9.29 15.14 10.01
C GLU A 47 8.11 14.64 10.86
N LEU A 48 7.09 14.02 10.22
CA LEU A 48 5.94 13.48 10.93
C LEU A 48 6.34 12.29 11.80
N GLU A 49 6.00 12.38 13.07
CA GLU A 49 6.21 11.30 14.02
C GLU A 49 5.25 10.11 13.76
N ASN A 50 5.65 8.93 14.23
CA ASN A 50 4.85 7.68 14.13
C ASN A 50 4.50 7.25 12.69
N SER A 51 5.34 7.63 11.73
CA SER A 51 5.21 7.37 10.32
C SER A 51 6.46 6.68 9.77
N TYR A 52 6.25 5.71 8.89
CA TYR A 52 7.29 4.97 8.17
C TYR A 52 7.02 5.13 6.68
N SER A 53 7.74 6.04 6.05
CA SER A 53 7.59 6.37 4.63
C SER A 53 8.59 5.60 3.78
N PHE A 54 8.13 5.06 2.66
CA PHE A 54 8.92 4.20 1.78
C PHE A 54 8.84 4.62 0.32
N THR A 55 9.99 4.57 -0.35
CA THR A 55 10.07 4.47 -1.79
C THR A 55 9.95 3.00 -2.19
N ILE A 56 9.05 2.70 -3.12
CA ILE A 56 8.87 1.37 -3.69
C ILE A 56 9.83 1.22 -4.86
N VAL A 57 10.70 0.21 -4.80
CA VAL A 57 11.74 -0.04 -5.81
C VAL A 57 11.48 -1.39 -6.49
N ASP A 58 11.45 -1.39 -7.82
CA ASP A 58 11.59 -2.62 -8.61
C ASP A 58 13.06 -3.01 -8.67
N THR A 59 13.40 -4.10 -7.96
CA THR A 59 14.80 -4.55 -7.88
C THR A 59 15.32 -5.19 -9.15
N ALA A 60 14.45 -5.67 -10.04
CA ALA A 60 14.86 -6.25 -11.33
C ALA A 60 15.39 -5.17 -12.29
N GLN A 61 14.81 -3.98 -12.24
CA GLN A 61 15.19 -2.84 -13.07
C GLN A 61 15.96 -1.77 -12.30
N ASN A 62 16.03 -1.87 -10.98
CA ASN A 62 16.61 -0.89 -10.05
C ASN A 62 16.01 0.52 -10.24
N ILE A 63 14.69 0.60 -10.40
CA ILE A 63 13.96 1.86 -10.58
C ILE A 63 12.96 2.10 -9.45
N LYS A 64 12.77 3.37 -9.11
CA LYS A 64 11.71 3.83 -8.21
C LYS A 64 10.38 3.77 -8.95
N ILE A 65 9.40 3.07 -8.38
CA ILE A 65 8.11 2.85 -9.05
C ILE A 65 6.90 3.33 -8.26
N GLY A 66 7.10 3.79 -7.02
CA GLY A 66 6.00 4.25 -6.19
C GLY A 66 6.45 4.70 -4.81
N HIS A 67 5.45 5.06 -4.03
CA HIS A 67 5.58 5.47 -2.63
C HIS A 67 4.49 4.81 -1.79
N ALA A 68 4.78 4.59 -0.52
CA ALA A 68 3.81 4.16 0.48
C ALA A 68 4.23 4.62 1.87
N GLU A 69 3.25 4.76 2.75
CA GLU A 69 3.46 5.08 4.15
C GLU A 69 2.77 4.05 5.04
N ILE A 70 3.34 3.79 6.21
CA ILE A 70 2.71 3.05 7.30
C ILE A 70 2.69 3.98 8.51
N ILE A 71 1.51 4.26 9.05
CA ILE A 71 1.33 5.12 10.24
C ILE A 71 0.72 4.34 11.39
N LEU A 72 1.09 4.68 12.61
CA LEU A 72 0.43 4.16 13.81
C LEU A 72 -0.97 4.79 13.92
N SER A 73 -2.03 3.98 13.90
CA SER A 73 -3.43 4.43 13.95
C SER A 73 -4.19 3.98 15.21
N GLY A 74 -3.59 3.11 16.01
CA GLY A 74 -4.14 2.61 17.27
C GLY A 74 -3.05 1.90 18.08
N GLU A 75 -3.38 1.33 19.24
CA GLU A 75 -2.40 0.75 20.18
C GLU A 75 -1.46 -0.29 19.52
N GLU A 76 -1.99 -1.16 18.66
CA GLU A 76 -1.24 -2.17 17.90
C GLU A 76 -1.78 -2.26 16.46
N THR A 77 -2.39 -1.16 15.99
CA THR A 77 -2.98 -1.04 14.67
C THR A 77 -2.18 -0.04 13.85
N PHE A 78 -1.77 -0.46 12.67
CA PHE A 78 -1.06 0.38 11.71
C PHE A 78 -1.90 0.54 10.45
N LYS A 79 -1.83 1.71 9.84
CA LYS A 79 -2.54 2.04 8.61
C LYS A 79 -1.57 2.18 7.46
N ILE A 80 -1.83 1.47 6.35
CA ILE A 80 -1.17 1.75 5.08
C ILE A 80 -1.84 2.99 4.48
N ASP A 81 -1.04 3.99 4.22
CA ASP A 81 -1.48 5.29 3.72
C ASP A 81 -0.60 5.75 2.55
N LYS A 82 -1.03 6.78 1.83
CA LYS A 82 -0.30 7.43 0.73
C LYS A 82 0.30 6.45 -0.29
N LEU A 83 -0.41 5.34 -0.56
CA LEU A 83 0.06 4.34 -1.51
C LEU A 83 -0.16 4.79 -2.95
N ILE A 84 0.93 4.93 -3.69
CA ILE A 84 0.90 5.16 -5.14
C ILE A 84 1.90 4.24 -5.84
N VAL A 85 1.46 3.60 -6.94
CA VAL A 85 2.34 3.03 -7.97
C VAL A 85 2.34 4.00 -9.14
N GLY A 86 3.45 4.75 -9.28
CA GLY A 86 3.54 5.94 -10.13
C GLY A 86 3.45 5.63 -11.62
N ASN A 87 4.13 4.59 -12.08
CA ASN A 87 4.15 4.27 -13.49
C ASN A 87 2.89 3.48 -13.92
N LYS A 88 2.04 4.11 -14.75
CA LYS A 88 0.81 3.50 -15.30
C LYS A 88 1.07 2.19 -16.05
N SER A 89 2.24 2.05 -16.69
CA SER A 89 2.63 0.82 -17.41
C SER A 89 2.83 -0.40 -16.48
N ASN A 90 2.97 -0.17 -15.19
CA ASN A 90 3.13 -1.21 -14.18
C ASN A 90 1.80 -1.72 -13.61
N ARG A 91 0.68 -1.10 -13.97
CA ARG A 91 -0.65 -1.52 -13.51
C ARG A 91 -1.09 -2.83 -14.17
N GLY A 92 -1.89 -3.61 -13.46
CA GLY A 92 -2.41 -4.89 -13.97
C GLY A 92 -1.43 -6.08 -13.94
N LYS A 93 -0.15 -5.86 -13.59
CA LYS A 93 0.91 -6.89 -13.55
C LYS A 93 1.11 -7.54 -12.17
N GLY A 94 0.18 -7.35 -11.24
CA GLY A 94 0.29 -7.89 -9.88
C GLY A 94 1.19 -7.08 -8.93
N ILE A 95 1.86 -6.03 -9.41
CA ILE A 95 2.79 -5.20 -8.61
C ILE A 95 2.12 -4.63 -7.35
N GLY A 96 0.87 -4.20 -7.44
CA GLY A 96 0.12 -3.72 -6.28
C GLY A 96 0.02 -4.77 -5.17
N GLN A 97 -0.20 -6.03 -5.51
CA GLN A 97 -0.25 -7.12 -4.54
C GLN A 97 1.13 -7.41 -3.93
N GLU A 98 2.20 -7.38 -4.73
CA GLU A 98 3.57 -7.51 -4.21
C GLU A 98 3.87 -6.40 -3.20
N VAL A 99 3.56 -5.14 -3.54
CA VAL A 99 3.76 -3.97 -2.66
C VAL A 99 3.00 -4.13 -1.35
N ILE A 100 1.71 -4.48 -1.41
CA ILE A 100 0.88 -4.70 -0.21
C ILE A 100 1.45 -5.82 0.65
N ASN A 101 1.89 -6.93 0.05
CA ASN A 101 2.48 -8.04 0.80
C ASN A 101 3.80 -7.65 1.49
N GLU A 102 4.63 -6.81 0.87
CA GLU A 102 5.84 -6.26 1.51
C GLU A 102 5.49 -5.34 2.68
N LEU A 103 4.49 -4.44 2.52
CA LEU A 103 4.01 -3.56 3.59
C LEU A 103 3.42 -4.35 4.76
N LEU A 104 2.63 -5.39 4.50
CA LEU A 104 2.11 -6.30 5.53
C LEU A 104 3.26 -7.06 6.24
N GLY A 105 4.23 -7.54 5.46
CA GLY A 105 5.43 -8.18 6.01
C GLY A 105 6.19 -7.26 6.95
N TYR A 106 6.38 -6.00 6.58
CA TYR A 106 7.02 -4.98 7.42
C TYR A 106 6.19 -4.70 8.68
N SER A 107 4.89 -4.43 8.53
CA SER A 107 3.99 -4.11 9.64
C SER A 107 3.94 -5.24 10.69
N PHE A 108 3.72 -6.48 10.24
CA PHE A 108 3.56 -7.60 11.17
C PHE A 108 4.87 -8.13 11.74
N SER A 109 5.99 -8.04 10.99
CA SER A 109 7.26 -8.63 11.41
C SER A 109 8.23 -7.64 12.02
N LYS A 110 8.18 -6.35 11.65
CA LYS A 110 9.10 -5.31 12.14
C LYS A 110 8.43 -4.40 13.16
N LEU A 111 7.17 -4.00 12.92
CA LEU A 111 6.44 -3.12 13.81
C LEU A 111 5.59 -3.86 14.85
N ASN A 112 5.53 -5.20 14.80
CA ASN A 112 4.73 -6.05 15.67
C ASN A 112 3.24 -5.69 15.68
N ALA A 113 2.71 -5.18 14.56
CA ALA A 113 1.29 -4.90 14.40
C ALA A 113 0.45 -6.14 14.73
N LYS A 114 -0.72 -5.96 15.36
CA LYS A 114 -1.77 -6.98 15.45
C LYS A 114 -2.77 -6.86 14.32
N THR A 115 -3.01 -5.63 13.87
CA THR A 115 -3.94 -5.31 12.78
C THR A 115 -3.30 -4.30 11.84
N VAL A 116 -3.51 -4.48 10.56
CA VAL A 116 -3.21 -3.48 9.54
C VAL A 116 -4.52 -3.06 8.88
N GLU A 117 -4.71 -1.76 8.73
CA GLU A 117 -5.86 -1.19 8.05
C GLU A 117 -5.44 -0.30 6.88
N LEU A 118 -6.37 0.00 6.00
CA LEU A 118 -6.25 1.00 4.95
C LEU A 118 -7.61 1.60 4.63
N ASN A 119 -7.60 2.76 3.99
CA ASN A 119 -8.81 3.34 3.42
C ASN A 119 -8.72 3.31 1.89
N VAL A 120 -9.85 3.07 1.25
CA VAL A 120 -9.97 3.07 -0.21
C VAL A 120 -11.29 3.73 -0.61
N PHE A 121 -11.27 4.57 -1.62
CA PHE A 121 -12.51 5.15 -2.11
C PHE A 121 -13.39 4.10 -2.80
N ASP A 122 -14.71 4.18 -2.61
CA ASP A 122 -15.71 3.21 -3.09
C ASP A 122 -15.70 3.03 -4.61
N TRP A 123 -15.30 4.05 -5.36
CA TRP A 123 -15.13 4.01 -6.82
C TRP A 123 -13.82 3.35 -7.28
N ASN A 124 -12.84 3.14 -6.38
CA ASN A 124 -11.57 2.48 -6.73
C ASN A 124 -11.68 0.95 -6.69
N ILE A 125 -12.50 0.40 -7.57
CA ILE A 125 -12.76 -1.05 -7.65
C ILE A 125 -11.49 -1.87 -7.83
N SER A 126 -10.51 -1.35 -8.57
CA SER A 126 -9.23 -2.03 -8.79
C SER A 126 -8.40 -2.15 -7.50
N GLY A 127 -8.39 -1.10 -6.68
CA GLY A 127 -7.75 -1.09 -5.37
C GLY A 127 -8.44 -2.04 -4.41
N ILE A 128 -9.76 -1.99 -4.31
CA ILE A 128 -10.56 -2.88 -3.45
C ILE A 128 -10.23 -4.35 -3.78
N ARG A 129 -10.32 -4.75 -5.05
CA ARG A 129 -9.99 -6.13 -5.47
C ARG A 129 -8.54 -6.52 -5.20
N CYS A 130 -7.60 -5.57 -5.29
CA CYS A 130 -6.21 -5.81 -4.95
C CYS A 130 -6.06 -6.12 -3.46
N TYR A 131 -6.70 -5.33 -2.59
CA TYR A 131 -6.63 -5.49 -1.14
C TYR A 131 -7.34 -6.77 -0.68
N GLU A 132 -8.51 -7.09 -1.23
CA GLU A 132 -9.21 -8.37 -0.98
C GLU A 132 -8.32 -9.57 -1.32
N LYS A 133 -7.63 -9.53 -2.46
CA LYS A 133 -6.65 -10.57 -2.85
C LYS A 133 -5.47 -10.67 -1.88
N CYS A 134 -5.11 -9.60 -1.19
CA CYS A 134 -4.10 -9.61 -0.13
C CYS A 134 -4.65 -10.04 1.24
N GLY A 135 -5.97 -10.27 1.34
CA GLY A 135 -6.63 -10.77 2.55
C GLY A 135 -7.27 -9.70 3.42
N PHE A 136 -7.33 -8.46 2.96
CA PHE A 136 -8.11 -7.45 3.64
C PHE A 136 -9.60 -7.74 3.51
N VAL A 137 -10.32 -7.44 4.57
CA VAL A 137 -11.78 -7.51 4.62
C VAL A 137 -12.36 -6.13 4.92
N MET A 138 -13.53 -5.85 4.37
CA MET A 138 -14.23 -4.59 4.61
C MET A 138 -14.64 -4.47 6.08
N THR A 139 -14.52 -3.25 6.63
CA THR A 139 -15.00 -2.92 7.99
C THR A 139 -16.22 -2.00 7.84
N PRO A 140 -17.45 -2.54 7.85
CA PRO A 140 -18.65 -1.79 7.45
C PRO A 140 -18.92 -0.51 8.25
N ASP A 141 -18.59 -0.52 9.55
CA ASP A 141 -18.88 0.59 10.47
C ASP A 141 -17.80 1.69 10.46
N LYS A 142 -16.75 1.54 9.64
CA LYS A 142 -15.63 2.48 9.52
C LYS A 142 -15.57 3.08 8.12
N GLN A 143 -16.61 3.76 7.70
CA GLN A 143 -16.58 4.55 6.45
C GLN A 143 -16.59 6.05 6.76
N THR A 144 -15.94 6.84 5.91
CA THR A 144 -15.89 8.31 6.05
C THR A 144 -16.25 8.95 4.72
N SER A 145 -17.15 9.93 4.76
CA SER A 145 -17.53 10.70 3.56
C SER A 145 -16.86 12.06 3.56
N PHE A 146 -16.40 12.46 2.38
CA PHE A 146 -15.71 13.74 2.15
C PHE A 146 -16.40 14.48 1.01
N GLN A 147 -16.54 15.80 1.18
CA GLN A 147 -16.91 16.69 0.08
C GLN A 147 -15.62 17.09 -0.66
N VAL A 148 -15.52 16.71 -1.93
CA VAL A 148 -14.42 17.11 -2.84
C VAL A 148 -15.06 17.79 -4.03
N ASP A 149 -14.91 19.11 -4.11
CA ASP A 149 -15.67 19.96 -5.03
C ASP A 149 -17.18 19.70 -4.91
N ASP A 150 -17.87 19.44 -6.01
CA ASP A 150 -19.30 19.12 -6.06
C ASP A 150 -19.61 17.62 -5.89
N LYS A 151 -18.59 16.80 -5.57
CA LYS A 151 -18.72 15.34 -5.44
C LYS A 151 -18.63 14.89 -3.99
N ASN A 152 -19.44 13.91 -3.63
CA ASN A 152 -19.32 13.21 -2.35
C ASN A 152 -18.49 11.94 -2.54
N TRP A 153 -17.34 11.84 -1.86
CA TRP A 153 -16.45 10.70 -1.90
C TRP A 153 -16.59 9.90 -0.61
N THR A 154 -16.71 8.60 -0.73
CA THR A 154 -16.78 7.70 0.42
C THR A 154 -15.51 6.86 0.49
N ALA A 155 -14.75 7.01 1.56
CA ALA A 155 -13.64 6.14 1.89
C ALA A 155 -14.14 4.96 2.73
N LEU A 156 -13.95 3.77 2.20
CA LEU A 156 -14.22 2.50 2.86
C LEU A 156 -12.96 2.08 3.64
N ASN A 157 -13.15 1.57 4.85
CA ASN A 157 -12.04 1.01 5.62
C ASN A 157 -11.95 -0.49 5.39
N MET A 158 -10.74 -1.00 5.20
CA MET A 158 -10.46 -2.43 5.11
C MET A 158 -9.35 -2.81 6.11
N THR A 159 -9.46 -4.00 6.70
CA THR A 159 -8.53 -4.48 7.72
C THR A 159 -8.08 -5.90 7.46
N ILE A 160 -6.88 -6.24 7.98
CA ILE A 160 -6.37 -7.61 8.06
C ILE A 160 -5.69 -7.82 9.41
N SER A 161 -5.99 -8.95 10.08
CA SER A 161 -5.29 -9.33 11.31
C SER A 161 -3.98 -10.05 11.01
N LYS A 162 -3.03 -10.01 11.97
CA LYS A 162 -1.80 -10.80 11.91
C LYS A 162 -2.08 -12.30 11.77
N HIS A 163 -3.11 -12.80 12.47
CA HIS A 163 -3.53 -14.20 12.41
C HIS A 163 -3.97 -14.59 10.99
N ASP A 164 -4.84 -13.81 10.35
CA ASP A 164 -5.33 -14.11 9.02
C ASP A 164 -4.22 -14.04 7.96
N TRP A 165 -3.33 -13.04 8.09
CA TRP A 165 -2.17 -12.92 7.23
C TRP A 165 -1.23 -14.14 7.34
N MET A 166 -0.97 -14.64 8.57
CA MET A 166 -0.14 -15.83 8.77
C MET A 166 -0.77 -17.09 8.19
N ASN A 167 -2.08 -17.26 8.37
CA ASN A 167 -2.83 -18.41 7.83
C ASN A 167 -2.78 -18.42 6.29
N ARG A 168 -2.95 -17.29 5.65
CA ARG A 168 -2.82 -17.16 4.19
C ARG A 168 -1.43 -17.54 3.70
N LYS A 169 -0.37 -17.01 4.33
CA LYS A 169 1.01 -17.36 3.98
C LYS A 169 1.30 -18.86 4.13
N ALA A 170 0.72 -19.49 5.12
CA ALA A 170 0.85 -20.95 5.31
C ALA A 170 0.13 -21.73 4.20
N ALA A 171 -1.07 -21.29 3.81
CA ALA A 171 -1.83 -21.89 2.71
C ALA A 171 -1.10 -21.77 1.37
N ASP A 172 -0.63 -20.57 1.01
CA ASP A 172 0.13 -20.31 -0.22
C ASP A 172 1.39 -21.19 -0.30
N LYS A 173 2.12 -21.31 0.81
CA LYS A 173 3.31 -22.16 0.87
C LYS A 173 2.99 -23.65 0.69
N SER A 174 1.87 -24.11 1.26
CA SER A 174 1.41 -25.51 1.12
C SER A 174 1.02 -25.82 -0.32
N GLU A 175 0.34 -24.90 -0.99
CA GLU A 175 -0.07 -25.06 -2.39
C GLU A 175 1.15 -25.14 -3.33
N VAL A 176 2.13 -24.25 -3.16
CA VAL A 176 3.38 -24.27 -3.93
C VAL A 176 4.13 -25.59 -3.74
N LEU A 177 4.22 -26.09 -2.50
CA LEU A 177 4.86 -27.39 -2.21
C LEU A 177 4.12 -28.56 -2.86
N HIS A 178 2.77 -28.50 -2.88
CA HIS A 178 1.96 -29.53 -3.54
C HIS A 178 2.18 -29.54 -5.05
N GLN A 179 2.21 -28.38 -5.69
CA GLN A 179 2.47 -28.24 -7.13
C GLN A 179 3.87 -28.73 -7.50
N LEU A 180 4.91 -28.39 -6.74
CA LEU A 180 6.29 -28.85 -6.97
C LEU A 180 6.40 -30.38 -6.86
N ARG A 181 5.71 -31.00 -5.87
CA ARG A 181 5.67 -32.48 -5.73
C ARG A 181 4.94 -33.17 -6.90
N ALA A 182 3.89 -32.52 -7.41
CA ALA A 182 3.15 -33.05 -8.58
C ALA A 182 4.02 -32.99 -9.85
N MET A 183 4.73 -31.91 -10.08
CA MET A 183 5.64 -31.76 -11.22
C MET A 183 6.80 -32.78 -11.18
N ASN A 184 7.41 -33.01 -10.02
CA ASN A 184 8.48 -34.01 -9.89
C ASN A 184 8.00 -35.44 -10.13
N LYS A 185 6.74 -35.79 -9.78
CA LYS A 185 6.16 -37.10 -10.07
C LYS A 185 5.81 -37.30 -11.55
N ALA A 186 5.53 -36.24 -12.29
CA ALA A 186 5.22 -36.30 -13.72
C ALA A 186 6.49 -36.39 -14.60
N SER A 187 7.66 -36.13 -14.03
CA SER A 187 8.97 -36.16 -14.72
C SER A 187 9.78 -37.43 -14.42
N SER A 188 9.22 -38.36 -13.62
CA SER A 188 9.78 -39.71 -13.30
C SER A 188 8.99 -40.80 -13.97
#